data_26e386bc7d478a4d43712e594f3ebf5d
#
_entry.id   26e386bc7d478a4d43712e594f3ebf5d
#
_cell.length_a   1.000
_cell.length_b   1.000
_cell.length_c   1.000
_cell.angle_alpha   90.00
_cell.angle_beta   90.00
_cell.angle_gamma   90.00
#
_symmetry.space_group_name_H-M   'P 1'
#
loop_
_entity.id
_entity.type
_entity.pdbx_description
1 polymer ?
#
loop_
_entity_poly.entity_id
_entity_poly.type
_entity_poly.pdbx_seq_one_letter_code
_entity_poly.pdbx_strand_id
1 'polypeptide(L)'
;MLYIKNNIEHPQIQERCTRQLPWNALLFLLFFLPFLIRLLIKDGFSTSAGSITIESMKYLHNLLEMPILSALLLIGIVLVLFGIFKSSRSVQYRKGIWFTGIGTVLTVLVLLLIAGWNHTAYYPSNIDLQSSLTLANSCSSEFTLRTMAIVSLLIPFVLAYIVFAWCAIDRKRITQEEIEQGESY
;
A
#
# COMPACT_ATOMS: atom_id res chain seq x y z
N MET A 1 -5.86 14.47 -3.68
CA MET A 1 -6.99 15.09 -2.96
C MET A 1 -6.68 15.42 -1.50
N LEU A 2 -6.34 14.45 -0.63
CA LEU A 2 -6.03 14.71 0.79
C LEU A 2 -4.85 15.66 0.98
N TYR A 3 -3.78 15.49 0.19
CA TYR A 3 -2.60 16.34 0.22
C TYR A 3 -2.95 17.78 -0.20
N ILE A 4 -3.64 17.95 -1.33
CA ILE A 4 -4.07 19.27 -1.84
C ILE A 4 -4.95 19.99 -0.81
N LYS A 5 -5.93 19.28 -0.24
CA LYS A 5 -6.80 19.81 0.82
C LYS A 5 -6.01 20.34 2.03
N ASN A 6 -4.90 19.69 2.39
CA ASN A 6 -4.14 20.06 3.57
C ASN A 6 -3.18 21.24 3.35
N ASN A 7 -2.62 21.36 2.14
CA ASN A 7 -1.51 22.27 1.86
C ASN A 7 -1.91 23.56 1.12
N ILE A 8 -3.13 23.61 0.57
CA ILE A 8 -3.63 24.81 -0.12
C ILE A 8 -4.66 25.50 0.78
N GLU A 9 -4.41 26.77 1.11
CA GLU A 9 -5.31 27.62 1.90
C GLU A 9 -6.28 28.42 1.01
N HIS A 10 -7.01 27.70 0.15
CA HIS A 10 -8.05 28.30 -0.68
C HIS A 10 -9.39 27.59 -0.40
N PRO A 11 -10.41 28.30 0.14
CA PRO A 11 -11.67 27.68 0.59
C PRO A 11 -12.38 26.86 -0.49
N GLN A 12 -12.48 27.40 -1.72
CA GLN A 12 -13.14 26.72 -2.83
C GLN A 12 -12.43 25.42 -3.23
N ILE A 13 -11.09 25.40 -3.21
CA ILE A 13 -10.29 24.21 -3.55
C ILE A 13 -10.47 23.16 -2.45
N GLN A 14 -10.41 23.56 -1.19
CA GLN A 14 -10.62 22.66 -0.06
C GLN A 14 -12.01 22.04 -0.06
N GLU A 15 -13.04 22.81 -0.34
CA GLU A 15 -14.42 22.33 -0.43
C GLU A 15 -14.59 21.35 -1.60
N ARG A 16 -14.07 21.68 -2.79
CA ARG A 16 -14.07 20.79 -3.95
C ARG A 16 -13.37 19.48 -3.65
N CYS A 17 -12.18 19.51 -3.04
CA CYS A 17 -11.46 18.32 -2.63
C CYS A 17 -12.27 17.46 -1.67
N THR A 18 -12.89 18.08 -0.67
CA THR A 18 -13.72 17.40 0.33
C THR A 18 -14.92 16.71 -0.31
N ARG A 19 -15.61 17.40 -1.25
CA ARG A 19 -16.78 16.85 -1.96
C ARG A 19 -16.43 15.73 -2.94
N GLN A 20 -15.26 15.82 -3.61
CA GLN A 20 -14.84 14.81 -4.58
C GLN A 20 -14.18 13.58 -3.95
N LEU A 21 -13.72 13.68 -2.69
CA LEU A 21 -13.03 12.62 -2.00
C LEU A 21 -13.83 11.31 -1.94
N PRO A 22 -15.14 11.29 -1.54
CA PRO A 22 -15.92 10.06 -1.50
C PRO A 22 -16.16 9.46 -2.90
N TRP A 23 -16.33 10.27 -3.93
CA TRP A 23 -16.49 9.79 -5.30
C TRP A 23 -15.25 9.09 -5.82
N ASN A 24 -14.07 9.66 -5.57
CA ASN A 24 -12.80 9.02 -5.94
C ASN A 24 -12.57 7.72 -5.14
N ALA A 25 -12.96 7.69 -3.87
CA ALA A 25 -12.90 6.49 -3.06
C ALA A 25 -13.85 5.40 -3.58
N LEU A 26 -15.08 5.77 -3.96
CA LEU A 26 -16.05 4.84 -4.54
C LEU A 26 -15.52 4.26 -5.86
N LEU A 27 -14.98 5.10 -6.74
CA LEU A 27 -14.38 4.68 -7.99
C LEU A 27 -13.21 3.71 -7.75
N PHE A 28 -12.34 4.02 -6.79
CA PHE A 28 -11.25 3.10 -6.41
C PHE A 28 -11.77 1.77 -5.89
N LEU A 29 -12.77 1.76 -5.01
CA LEU A 29 -13.38 0.56 -4.48
C LEU A 29 -14.02 -0.30 -5.57
N LEU A 30 -14.61 0.31 -6.59
CA LEU A 30 -15.21 -0.38 -7.74
C LEU A 30 -14.19 -1.27 -8.48
N PHE A 31 -12.92 -0.88 -8.51
CA PHE A 31 -11.86 -1.69 -9.11
C PHE A 31 -11.13 -2.56 -8.08
N PHE A 32 -10.95 -2.07 -6.87
CA PHE A 32 -10.22 -2.77 -5.83
C PHE A 32 -10.95 -4.02 -5.32
N LEU A 33 -12.26 -3.94 -5.12
CA LEU A 33 -13.05 -5.09 -4.64
C LEU A 33 -13.04 -6.28 -5.61
N PRO A 34 -13.31 -6.10 -6.92
CA PRO A 34 -13.20 -7.21 -7.88
C PRO A 34 -11.76 -7.77 -7.96
N PHE A 35 -10.76 -6.92 -7.88
CA PHE A 35 -9.37 -7.36 -7.82
C PHE A 35 -9.10 -8.24 -6.60
N LEU A 36 -9.53 -7.79 -5.41
CA LEU A 36 -9.35 -8.54 -4.16
C LEU A 36 -10.09 -9.88 -4.21
N ILE A 37 -11.35 -9.88 -4.66
CA ILE A 37 -12.14 -11.10 -4.80
C ILE A 37 -11.46 -12.08 -5.77
N ARG A 38 -11.01 -11.60 -6.94
CA ARG A 38 -10.30 -12.45 -7.90
C ARG A 38 -8.99 -12.98 -7.34
N LEU A 39 -8.24 -12.19 -6.58
CA LEU A 39 -7.02 -12.64 -5.92
C LEU A 39 -7.31 -13.76 -4.93
N LEU A 40 -8.33 -13.62 -4.09
CA LEU A 40 -8.65 -14.61 -3.06
C LEU A 40 -9.19 -15.93 -3.63
N ILE A 41 -9.91 -15.88 -4.75
CA ILE A 41 -10.49 -17.07 -5.40
C ILE A 41 -9.46 -17.75 -6.32
N LYS A 42 -8.38 -17.05 -6.71
CA LYS A 42 -7.42 -17.55 -7.66
C LYS A 42 -6.65 -18.75 -7.11
N ASP A 43 -6.44 -19.75 -7.97
CA ASP A 43 -5.54 -20.86 -7.71
C ASP A 43 -4.11 -20.35 -7.64
N GLY A 44 -3.36 -20.82 -6.67
CA GLY A 44 -1.96 -20.46 -6.48
C GLY A 44 -1.05 -21.68 -6.56
N PHE A 45 0.24 -21.42 -6.55
CA PHE A 45 1.28 -22.47 -6.65
C PHE A 45 1.89 -22.66 -5.27
N SER A 46 1.65 -23.86 -4.71
CA SER A 46 2.16 -24.24 -3.39
C SER A 46 3.38 -25.14 -3.53
N THR A 47 4.40 -24.87 -2.72
CA THR A 47 5.61 -25.69 -2.64
C THR A 47 5.50 -26.67 -1.49
N SER A 48 5.42 -27.96 -1.80
CA SER A 48 5.43 -29.05 -0.81
C SER A 48 6.50 -30.07 -1.13
N ALA A 49 7.34 -30.41 -0.15
CA ALA A 49 8.39 -31.39 -0.26
C ALA A 49 9.32 -31.24 -1.51
N GLY A 50 9.57 -30.01 -1.94
CA GLY A 50 10.43 -29.73 -3.10
C GLY A 50 9.73 -29.78 -4.46
N SER A 51 8.46 -30.14 -4.52
CA SER A 51 7.63 -30.09 -5.74
C SER A 51 6.63 -28.93 -5.66
N ILE A 52 6.33 -28.34 -6.81
CA ILE A 52 5.35 -27.27 -6.92
C ILE A 52 4.04 -27.85 -7.45
N THR A 53 2.98 -27.63 -6.71
CA THR A 53 1.63 -28.10 -7.04
C THR A 53 0.65 -26.93 -7.10
N ILE A 54 -0.43 -27.08 -7.85
CA ILE A 54 -1.51 -26.10 -7.90
C ILE A 54 -2.45 -26.36 -6.72
N GLU A 55 -2.71 -25.33 -5.93
CA GLU A 55 -3.63 -25.37 -4.81
C GLU A 55 -4.76 -24.36 -5.06
N SER A 56 -5.99 -24.82 -4.98
CA SER A 56 -7.17 -23.98 -5.16
C SER A 56 -7.29 -22.97 -4.02
N MET A 57 -7.63 -21.72 -4.36
CA MET A 57 -7.82 -20.62 -3.40
C MET A 57 -6.60 -20.41 -2.46
N LYS A 58 -5.38 -20.63 -2.94
CA LYS A 58 -4.14 -20.58 -2.15
C LYS A 58 -3.99 -19.28 -1.38
N TYR A 59 -4.30 -18.15 -2.00
CA TYR A 59 -4.16 -16.84 -1.36
C TYR A 59 -5.14 -16.62 -0.21
N LEU A 60 -6.35 -17.21 -0.32
CA LEU A 60 -7.30 -17.21 0.78
C LEU A 60 -6.82 -18.10 1.93
N HIS A 61 -6.31 -19.32 1.61
CA HIS A 61 -5.71 -20.20 2.62
C HIS A 61 -4.55 -19.51 3.33
N ASN A 62 -3.64 -18.85 2.61
CA ASN A 62 -2.56 -18.09 3.21
C ASN A 62 -3.06 -17.02 4.19
N LEU A 63 -4.17 -16.34 3.85
CA LEU A 63 -4.75 -15.32 4.72
C LEU A 63 -5.35 -15.95 5.98
N LEU A 64 -5.98 -17.11 5.87
CA LEU A 64 -6.58 -17.82 7.01
C LEU A 64 -5.53 -18.47 7.92
N GLU A 65 -4.48 -19.03 7.34
CA GLU A 65 -3.38 -19.67 8.08
C GLU A 65 -2.50 -18.64 8.81
N MET A 66 -2.49 -17.39 8.35
CA MET A 66 -1.73 -16.31 8.95
C MET A 66 -2.65 -15.26 9.59
N PRO A 67 -3.20 -15.49 10.80
CA PRO A 67 -4.19 -14.61 11.41
C PRO A 67 -3.67 -13.20 11.67
N ILE A 68 -2.37 -13.03 11.87
CA ILE A 68 -1.74 -11.70 12.03
C ILE A 68 -1.88 -10.90 10.74
N LEU A 69 -1.65 -11.51 9.58
CA LEU A 69 -1.80 -10.82 8.29
C LEU A 69 -3.26 -10.49 8.00
N SER A 70 -4.18 -11.39 8.34
CA SER A 70 -5.63 -11.13 8.23
C SER A 70 -6.05 -9.93 9.07
N ALA A 71 -5.59 -9.86 10.32
CA ALA A 71 -5.86 -8.72 11.19
C ALA A 71 -5.26 -7.42 10.64
N LEU A 72 -4.01 -7.46 10.15
CA LEU A 72 -3.35 -6.29 9.56
C LEU A 72 -4.07 -5.81 8.29
N LEU A 73 -4.58 -6.72 7.45
CA LEU A 73 -5.38 -6.38 6.27
C LEU A 73 -6.65 -5.63 6.67
N LEU A 74 -7.39 -6.17 7.64
CA LEU A 74 -8.61 -5.54 8.14
C LEU A 74 -8.33 -4.17 8.75
N ILE A 75 -7.30 -4.06 9.59
CA ILE A 75 -6.86 -2.78 10.17
C ILE A 75 -6.49 -1.79 9.07
N GLY A 76 -5.74 -2.21 8.06
CA GLY A 76 -5.35 -1.38 6.93
C GLY A 76 -6.57 -0.81 6.20
N ILE A 77 -7.52 -1.66 5.83
CA ILE A 77 -8.76 -1.26 5.15
C ILE A 77 -9.58 -0.30 6.03
N VAL A 78 -9.76 -0.62 7.31
CA VAL A 78 -10.50 0.24 8.26
C VAL A 78 -9.86 1.61 8.40
N LEU A 79 -8.52 1.68 8.48
CA LEU A 79 -7.79 2.95 8.56
C LEU A 79 -7.98 3.80 7.31
N VAL A 80 -7.92 3.17 6.11
CA VAL A 80 -8.18 3.88 4.84
C VAL A 80 -9.58 4.45 4.81
N LEU A 81 -10.59 3.61 5.08
CA LEU A 81 -11.99 4.03 5.08
C LEU A 81 -12.27 5.12 6.12
N PHE A 82 -11.75 4.97 7.33
CA PHE A 82 -11.86 5.97 8.40
C PHE A 82 -11.23 7.30 8.00
N GLY A 83 -10.00 7.28 7.45
CA GLY A 83 -9.29 8.46 6.99
C GLY A 83 -10.06 9.22 5.91
N ILE A 84 -10.59 8.50 4.92
CA ILE A 84 -11.40 9.07 3.83
C ILE A 84 -12.73 9.62 4.37
N PHE A 85 -13.46 8.82 5.14
CA PHE A 85 -14.76 9.18 5.67
C PHE A 85 -14.71 10.44 6.54
N LYS A 86 -13.77 10.50 7.47
CA LYS A 86 -13.62 11.66 8.35
C LYS A 86 -13.15 12.90 7.59
N SER A 87 -12.29 12.73 6.59
CA SER A 87 -11.82 13.84 5.74
C SER A 87 -12.88 14.36 4.78
N SER A 88 -13.84 13.53 4.36
CA SER A 88 -14.95 13.94 3.51
C SER A 88 -16.06 14.69 4.27
N ARG A 89 -16.14 14.51 5.59
CA ARG A 89 -17.14 15.19 6.43
C ARG A 89 -16.70 16.54 7.00
N SER A 90 -15.39 16.80 7.04
CA SER A 90 -14.86 18.04 7.62
C SER A 90 -13.72 18.60 6.78
N VAL A 91 -13.90 19.83 6.33
CA VAL A 91 -12.86 20.57 5.59
C VAL A 91 -11.62 20.77 6.46
N GLN A 92 -11.82 21.02 7.76
CA GLN A 92 -10.72 21.30 8.71
C GLN A 92 -9.94 20.05 9.15
N TYR A 93 -10.46 18.84 8.92
CA TYR A 93 -9.79 17.62 9.35
C TYR A 93 -8.60 17.26 8.46
N ARG A 94 -7.40 17.40 9.00
CA ARG A 94 -6.11 17.25 8.27
C ARG A 94 -5.44 15.90 8.50
N LYS A 95 -5.71 15.23 9.62
CA LYS A 95 -5.05 13.96 9.98
C LYS A 95 -5.45 12.77 9.09
N GLY A 96 -6.46 12.93 8.24
CA GLY A 96 -6.95 11.88 7.36
C GLY A 96 -5.90 11.33 6.39
N ILE A 97 -4.94 12.16 5.97
CA ILE A 97 -3.84 11.72 5.09
C ILE A 97 -2.97 10.65 5.76
N TRP A 98 -2.68 10.80 7.04
CA TRP A 98 -1.88 9.83 7.80
C TRP A 98 -2.59 8.50 7.97
N PHE A 99 -3.89 8.52 8.34
CA PHE A 99 -4.69 7.30 8.46
C PHE A 99 -4.80 6.57 7.11
N THR A 100 -5.09 7.30 6.04
CA THR A 100 -5.17 6.72 4.70
C THR A 100 -3.82 6.21 4.23
N GLY A 101 -2.73 6.96 4.46
CA GLY A 101 -1.38 6.56 4.06
C GLY A 101 -0.92 5.29 4.78
N ILE A 102 -0.99 5.25 6.10
CA ILE A 102 -0.62 4.06 6.89
C ILE A 102 -1.49 2.87 6.50
N GLY A 103 -2.81 3.06 6.40
CA GLY A 103 -3.73 2.00 6.02
C GLY A 103 -3.44 1.44 4.62
N THR A 104 -3.09 2.28 3.65
CA THR A 104 -2.70 1.84 2.31
C THR A 104 -1.42 1.03 2.34
N VAL A 105 -0.39 1.50 3.05
CA VAL A 105 0.89 0.77 3.19
C VAL A 105 0.65 -0.61 3.81
N LEU A 106 -0.13 -0.69 4.89
CA LEU A 106 -0.45 -1.97 5.53
C LEU A 106 -1.21 -2.91 4.58
N THR A 107 -2.22 -2.41 3.87
CA THR A 107 -3.00 -3.21 2.92
C THR A 107 -2.12 -3.78 1.81
N VAL A 108 -1.29 -2.93 1.17
CA VAL A 108 -0.39 -3.35 0.09
C VAL A 108 0.65 -4.34 0.61
N LEU A 109 1.24 -4.08 1.78
CA LEU A 109 2.21 -4.99 2.41
C LEU A 109 1.62 -6.38 2.60
N VAL A 110 0.41 -6.49 3.15
CA VAL A 110 -0.25 -7.78 3.35
C VAL A 110 -0.54 -8.47 2.03
N LEU A 111 -1.03 -7.75 1.02
CA LEU A 111 -1.28 -8.33 -0.31
C LEU A 111 0.00 -8.91 -0.95
N LEU A 112 1.14 -8.23 -0.79
CA LEU A 112 2.43 -8.73 -1.26
C LEU A 112 2.90 -9.96 -0.44
N LEU A 113 2.70 -9.95 0.88
CA LEU A 113 3.08 -11.07 1.74
C LEU A 113 2.26 -12.33 1.44
N ILE A 114 0.94 -12.24 1.29
CA ILE A 114 0.13 -13.41 0.95
C ILE A 114 0.44 -13.98 -0.45
N ALA A 115 0.97 -13.15 -1.35
CA ALA A 115 1.35 -13.58 -2.69
C ALA A 115 2.65 -14.37 -2.74
N GLY A 116 3.57 -14.19 -1.78
CA GLY A 116 4.89 -14.80 -1.83
C GLY A 116 5.31 -15.60 -0.59
N TRP A 117 4.60 -15.42 0.53
CA TRP A 117 4.89 -16.12 1.79
C TRP A 117 4.15 -17.47 1.88
N ASN A 118 4.39 -18.23 2.94
CA ASN A 118 3.69 -19.49 3.24
C ASN A 118 3.78 -20.52 2.09
N HIS A 119 4.99 -20.87 1.70
CA HIS A 119 5.24 -21.87 0.64
C HIS A 119 4.56 -21.56 -0.70
N THR A 120 4.33 -20.29 -1.00
CA THR A 120 3.68 -19.85 -2.24
C THR A 120 4.74 -19.42 -3.26
N ALA A 121 4.62 -19.87 -4.51
CA ALA A 121 5.44 -19.37 -5.59
C ALA A 121 4.93 -17.95 -5.99
N TYR A 122 5.77 -16.94 -5.75
CA TYR A 122 5.39 -15.55 -6.05
C TYR A 122 5.46 -15.21 -7.55
N TYR A 123 6.22 -15.99 -8.31
CA TYR A 123 6.33 -15.85 -9.77
C TYR A 123 6.08 -17.19 -10.44
N PRO A 124 4.80 -17.53 -10.72
CA PRO A 124 4.43 -18.80 -11.32
C PRO A 124 4.85 -18.87 -12.79
N SER A 125 5.39 -20.03 -13.21
CA SER A 125 5.72 -20.33 -14.59
C SER A 125 4.48 -20.87 -15.33
N ASN A 126 4.24 -20.38 -16.53
CA ASN A 126 3.16 -20.85 -17.40
C ASN A 126 3.59 -22.04 -18.30
N ILE A 127 4.89 -22.32 -18.41
CA ILE A 127 5.41 -23.36 -19.30
C ILE A 127 5.68 -24.62 -18.50
N ASP A 128 6.42 -24.53 -17.42
CA ASP A 128 6.76 -25.64 -16.55
C ASP A 128 6.52 -25.24 -15.10
N LEU A 129 5.66 -26.01 -14.45
CA LEU A 129 5.27 -25.75 -13.06
C LEU A 129 6.47 -25.70 -12.11
N GLN A 130 7.44 -26.60 -12.30
CA GLN A 130 8.60 -26.71 -11.43
C GLN A 130 9.60 -25.55 -11.60
N SER A 131 9.52 -24.83 -12.71
CA SER A 131 10.31 -23.61 -12.97
C SER A 131 9.76 -22.35 -12.31
N SER A 132 8.69 -22.45 -11.52
CA SER A 132 8.12 -21.32 -10.78
C SER A 132 9.07 -20.84 -9.68
N LEU A 133 9.17 -19.51 -9.49
CA LEU A 133 10.06 -18.93 -8.50
C LEU A 133 9.37 -18.83 -7.14
N THR A 134 10.05 -19.38 -6.16
CA THR A 134 9.70 -19.32 -4.74
C THR A 134 10.76 -18.52 -3.98
N LEU A 135 10.46 -18.09 -2.76
CA LEU A 135 11.46 -17.44 -1.91
C LEU A 135 12.71 -18.33 -1.68
N ALA A 136 12.52 -19.65 -1.65
CA ALA A 136 13.61 -20.59 -1.41
C ALA A 136 14.54 -20.79 -2.63
N ASN A 137 13.97 -20.90 -3.85
CA ASN A 137 14.76 -21.18 -5.05
C ASN A 137 15.29 -19.94 -5.78
N SER A 138 14.78 -18.75 -5.44
CA SER A 138 15.21 -17.47 -6.02
C SER A 138 16.10 -16.64 -5.11
N CYS A 139 16.46 -17.15 -3.94
CA CYS A 139 17.39 -16.49 -3.04
C CYS A 139 18.79 -16.37 -3.67
N SER A 140 19.37 -15.19 -3.53
CA SER A 140 20.78 -14.95 -3.85
C SER A 140 21.70 -15.71 -2.90
N SER A 141 23.02 -15.72 -3.21
CA SER A 141 24.04 -16.29 -2.33
C SER A 141 23.98 -15.65 -0.93
N GLU A 142 24.46 -16.39 0.07
CA GLU A 142 24.53 -15.92 1.46
C GLU A 142 25.30 -14.61 1.59
N PHE A 143 26.37 -14.46 0.84
CA PHE A 143 27.16 -13.22 0.79
C PHE A 143 26.32 -12.03 0.33
N THR A 144 25.57 -12.20 -0.76
CA THR A 144 24.70 -11.14 -1.30
C THR A 144 23.60 -10.75 -0.31
N LEU A 145 22.98 -11.74 0.32
CA LEU A 145 21.92 -11.49 1.32
C LEU A 145 22.47 -10.74 2.55
N ARG A 146 23.65 -11.11 3.04
CA ARG A 146 24.32 -10.40 4.14
C ARG A 146 24.67 -8.97 3.77
N THR A 147 25.22 -8.76 2.59
CA THR A 147 25.56 -7.42 2.09
C THR A 147 24.30 -6.55 1.97
N MET A 148 23.24 -7.10 1.38
CA MET A 148 21.95 -6.40 1.28
C MET A 148 21.34 -6.09 2.66
N ALA A 149 21.45 -7.00 3.62
CA ALA A 149 20.98 -6.77 4.99
C ALA A 149 21.75 -5.59 5.64
N ILE A 150 23.07 -5.52 5.48
CA ILE A 150 23.89 -4.42 6.00
C ILE A 150 23.49 -3.09 5.31
N VAL A 151 23.37 -3.09 3.97
CA VAL A 151 22.97 -1.91 3.21
C VAL A 151 21.56 -1.45 3.60
N SER A 152 20.65 -2.38 3.90
CA SER A 152 19.28 -2.04 4.34
C SER A 152 19.24 -1.25 5.65
N LEU A 153 20.27 -1.34 6.49
CA LEU A 153 20.39 -0.50 7.70
C LEU A 153 20.57 0.99 7.37
N LEU A 154 20.97 1.33 6.15
CA LEU A 154 21.04 2.72 5.70
C LEU A 154 19.67 3.29 5.27
N ILE A 155 18.69 2.42 4.98
CA ILE A 155 17.35 2.85 4.55
C ILE A 155 16.67 3.79 5.56
N PRO A 156 16.71 3.54 6.89
CA PRO A 156 16.12 4.46 7.86
C PRO A 156 16.73 5.87 7.81
N PHE A 157 18.03 6.00 7.53
CA PHE A 157 18.68 7.32 7.40
C PHE A 157 18.19 8.06 6.16
N VAL A 158 18.05 7.35 5.03
CA VAL A 158 17.50 7.91 3.79
C VAL A 158 16.05 8.32 3.99
N LEU A 159 15.24 7.49 4.65
CA LEU A 159 13.86 7.81 5.00
C LEU A 159 13.77 9.03 5.92
N ALA A 160 14.63 9.12 6.94
CA ALA A 160 14.69 10.30 7.82
C ALA A 160 15.02 11.57 7.03
N TYR A 161 15.97 11.49 6.10
CA TYR A 161 16.30 12.61 5.21
C TYR A 161 15.10 13.01 4.32
N ILE A 162 14.44 12.03 3.71
CA ILE A 162 13.25 12.28 2.88
C ILE A 162 12.15 12.94 3.71
N VAL A 163 11.86 12.42 4.91
CA VAL A 163 10.86 13.00 5.82
C VAL A 163 11.24 14.44 6.20
N PHE A 164 12.52 14.68 6.51
CA PHE A 164 13.01 16.02 6.83
C PHE A 164 12.82 16.99 5.66
N ALA A 165 13.19 16.58 4.43
CA ALA A 165 13.00 17.38 3.22
C ALA A 165 11.52 17.67 2.95
N TRP A 166 10.66 16.68 3.07
CA TRP A 166 9.20 16.86 2.94
C TRP A 166 8.63 17.82 3.98
N CYS A 167 9.03 17.66 5.26
CA CYS A 167 8.60 18.56 6.31
C CYS A 167 9.09 19.99 6.08
N ALA A 168 10.26 20.17 5.48
CA ALA A 168 10.77 21.51 5.14
C ALA A 168 9.95 22.17 4.02
N ILE A 169 9.57 21.41 3.01
CA ILE A 169 8.71 21.87 1.89
C ILE A 169 7.29 22.19 2.39
N ASP A 170 6.71 21.30 3.21
CA ASP A 170 5.33 21.43 3.68
C ASP A 170 5.16 22.46 4.83
N ARG A 171 6.23 23.08 5.31
CA ARG A 171 6.15 24.11 6.37
C ARG A 171 5.37 25.34 5.95
N LYS A 172 5.50 25.72 4.69
CA LYS A 172 4.81 26.89 4.12
C LYS A 172 3.66 26.39 3.27
N ARG A 173 2.46 26.83 3.61
CA ARG A 173 1.25 26.52 2.81
C ARG A 173 1.12 27.54 1.72
N ILE A 174 0.59 27.10 0.60
CA ILE A 174 0.26 27.97 -0.53
C ILE A 174 -0.96 28.81 -0.11
N THR A 175 -0.77 30.13 -0.05
CA THR A 175 -1.81 31.09 0.28
C THR A 175 -2.64 31.47 -0.96
N GLN A 176 -3.80 32.07 -0.72
CA GLN A 176 -4.64 32.54 -1.83
C GLN A 176 -3.94 33.61 -2.66
N GLU A 177 -3.18 34.51 -2.03
CA GLU A 177 -2.42 35.57 -2.69
C GLU A 177 -1.35 35.01 -3.62
N GLU A 178 -0.61 33.97 -3.19
CA GLU A 178 0.40 33.28 -4.03
C GLU A 178 -0.23 32.59 -5.25
N ILE A 179 -1.47 32.08 -5.13
CA ILE A 179 -2.18 31.47 -6.27
C ILE A 179 -2.61 32.55 -7.28
N GLU A 180 -3.14 33.68 -6.81
CA GLU A 180 -3.60 34.78 -7.65
C GLU A 180 -2.45 35.50 -8.36
N GLN A 181 -1.26 35.57 -7.74
CA GLN A 181 -0.05 36.14 -8.30
C GLN A 181 0.69 35.20 -9.26
N GLY A 182 0.29 33.93 -9.33
CA GLY A 182 0.92 32.93 -10.20
C GLY A 182 2.31 32.47 -9.72
N GLU A 183 2.65 32.73 -8.47
CA GLU A 183 3.93 32.35 -7.84
C GLU A 183 3.91 30.96 -7.18
N SER A 184 2.80 30.22 -7.35
CA SER A 184 2.68 28.83 -6.82
C SER A 184 3.43 27.85 -7.72
N TYR A 185 4.40 27.16 -7.16
CA TYR A 185 5.15 26.07 -7.78
C TYR A 185 4.45 24.72 -7.59
#